data_d7e951afae07cac8ebbd93d3503b10e9
#
_entry.id   d7e951afae07cac8ebbd93d3503b10e9
#
_cell.length_a   1.000
_cell.length_b   1.000
_cell.length_c   1.000
_cell.angle_alpha   90.00
_cell.angle_beta   90.00
_cell.angle_gamma   90.00
#
_symmetry.space_group_name_H-M   'P 1'
#
loop_
_entity.id
_entity.type
_entity.pdbx_description
1 polymer ?
#
loop_
_entity_poly.entity_id
_entity_poly.type
_entity_poly.pdbx_seq_one_letter_code
_entity_poly.pdbx_strand_id
1 'polypeptide(L)'
;QELIHYLWGSNELPKRMPDKIENNFKDSRYSNLKNLKQINRLTIDMEHQMKSIIYFFEPNEKNGKLVIYHEGHGGDWIREIDTIRHFLGKGYCVLGIAMPLLAFNENPVIDFPEFGKIKLEFHNQLHLLETDEFHPLKFYFEPIAVALNYIIDEFNIERTYLIGLSGGGWTTIIYPALDERISHGYSIAGANPIFLRLDETDYFDYEHTVPEFYRIANYEEFYVMSSFGEKRKLVQIFNKWDTCCFSNDLYKIYEADIKKKLTSLGKGTFENYFDDTYRGHKISKFGLK
;
A
#
# COMPACT_ATOMS: atom_id res chain seq x y z
N GLN A 1 12.48 10.67 -9.30
CA GLN A 1 12.78 10.02 -10.60
C GLN A 1 13.67 8.79 -10.42
N GLU A 2 14.74 8.83 -9.64
CA GLU A 2 15.65 7.69 -9.42
C GLU A 2 14.92 6.44 -8.91
N LEU A 3 14.01 6.58 -7.94
CA LEU A 3 13.19 5.47 -7.45
C LEU A 3 12.31 4.85 -8.53
N ILE A 4 11.71 5.67 -9.39
CA ILE A 4 10.88 5.20 -10.51
C ILE A 4 11.75 4.48 -11.52
N HIS A 5 12.93 5.02 -11.80
CA HIS A 5 13.90 4.39 -12.71
C HIS A 5 14.37 3.04 -12.16
N TYR A 6 14.69 2.96 -10.88
CA TYR A 6 15.07 1.71 -10.22
C TYR A 6 13.97 0.64 -10.36
N LEU A 7 12.71 1.01 -10.13
CA LEU A 7 11.60 0.05 -10.15
C LEU A 7 11.19 -0.38 -11.55
N TRP A 8 11.20 0.52 -12.54
CA TRP A 8 10.62 0.26 -13.87
C TRP A 8 11.58 0.48 -15.04
N GLY A 9 12.84 0.81 -14.83
CA GLY A 9 13.79 1.14 -15.88
C GLY A 9 13.41 2.37 -16.71
N SER A 10 12.48 3.18 -16.21
CA SER A 10 11.87 4.34 -16.88
C SER A 10 11.80 5.53 -15.93
N ASN A 11 11.63 6.73 -16.45
CA ASN A 11 11.45 7.93 -15.62
C ASN A 11 9.97 8.23 -15.33
N GLU A 12 9.06 7.36 -15.72
CA GLU A 12 7.63 7.52 -15.56
C GLU A 12 6.99 6.25 -14.98
N LEU A 13 5.91 6.43 -14.26
CA LEU A 13 5.07 5.33 -13.78
C LEU A 13 4.45 4.56 -14.97
N PRO A 14 4.12 3.26 -14.80
CA PRO A 14 3.41 2.50 -15.82
C PRO A 14 2.13 3.21 -16.26
N LYS A 15 1.95 3.38 -17.60
CA LYS A 15 0.77 4.03 -18.20
C LYS A 15 -0.26 3.02 -18.72
N ARG A 16 0.02 1.73 -18.61
CA ARG A 16 -0.88 0.66 -19.07
C ARG A 16 -2.13 0.57 -18.20
N MET A 17 -3.16 -0.04 -18.75
CA MET A 17 -4.42 -0.35 -18.07
C MET A 17 -4.38 -1.78 -17.51
N PRO A 18 -5.31 -2.17 -16.62
CA PRO A 18 -5.45 -3.56 -16.18
C PRO A 18 -5.64 -4.51 -17.36
N ASP A 19 -5.03 -5.69 -17.29
CA ASP A 19 -5.07 -6.69 -18.37
C ASP A 19 -6.46 -7.33 -18.52
N LYS A 20 -7.20 -7.42 -17.41
CA LYS A 20 -8.59 -7.88 -17.42
C LYS A 20 -9.43 -7.05 -16.44
N ILE A 21 -10.64 -6.69 -16.89
CA ILE A 21 -11.65 -6.00 -16.08
C ILE A 21 -12.94 -6.81 -16.14
N GLU A 22 -13.38 -7.30 -14.99
CA GLU A 22 -14.64 -8.03 -14.84
C GLU A 22 -15.64 -7.14 -14.10
N ASN A 23 -16.50 -6.48 -14.84
CA ASN A 23 -17.52 -5.60 -14.29
C ASN A 23 -18.62 -6.41 -13.59
N ASN A 24 -19.16 -5.84 -12.52
CA ASN A 24 -20.26 -6.42 -11.74
C ASN A 24 -19.95 -7.86 -11.26
N PHE A 25 -18.69 -8.07 -10.85
CA PHE A 25 -18.22 -9.34 -10.32
C PHE A 25 -18.98 -9.73 -9.05
N LYS A 26 -19.42 -10.98 -8.96
CA LYS A 26 -20.22 -11.46 -7.83
C LYS A 26 -19.32 -12.19 -6.83
N ASP A 27 -19.29 -11.65 -5.62
CA ASP A 27 -18.64 -12.28 -4.48
C ASP A 27 -19.57 -12.21 -3.27
N SER A 28 -20.02 -13.38 -2.82
CA SER A 28 -21.00 -13.49 -1.74
C SER A 28 -20.53 -12.93 -0.41
N ARG A 29 -19.22 -12.86 -0.20
CA ARG A 29 -18.61 -12.30 1.03
C ARG A 29 -18.95 -10.83 1.24
N TYR A 30 -19.24 -10.09 0.15
CA TYR A 30 -19.54 -8.65 0.16
C TYR A 30 -21.01 -8.33 -0.06
N SER A 31 -21.88 -9.35 -0.14
CA SER A 31 -23.31 -9.18 -0.43
C SER A 31 -24.07 -8.30 0.59
N ASN A 32 -23.57 -8.23 1.83
CA ASN A 32 -24.18 -7.46 2.92
C ASN A 32 -23.64 -6.03 3.07
N LEU A 33 -22.78 -5.56 2.15
CA LEU A 33 -22.29 -4.19 2.19
C LEU A 33 -23.38 -3.21 1.74
N LYS A 34 -23.78 -2.34 2.66
CA LYS A 34 -24.71 -1.25 2.36
C LYS A 34 -24.04 -0.24 1.44
N ASN A 35 -24.82 0.41 0.59
CA ASN A 35 -24.38 1.39 -0.41
C ASN A 35 -23.45 0.83 -1.50
N LEU A 36 -23.27 -0.48 -1.59
CA LEU A 36 -22.52 -1.12 -2.67
C LEU A 36 -23.40 -1.22 -3.93
N LYS A 37 -22.98 -0.60 -5.04
CA LYS A 37 -23.60 -0.73 -6.36
C LYS A 37 -23.07 -1.97 -7.07
N GLN A 38 -21.74 -2.08 -7.19
CA GLN A 38 -21.09 -3.20 -7.84
C GLN A 38 -19.63 -3.36 -7.38
N ILE A 39 -19.09 -4.52 -7.67
CA ILE A 39 -17.65 -4.80 -7.56
C ILE A 39 -17.12 -5.02 -8.97
N ASN A 40 -16.02 -4.35 -9.32
CA ASN A 40 -15.25 -4.71 -10.51
C ASN A 40 -13.98 -5.41 -10.06
N ARG A 41 -13.68 -6.57 -10.65
CA ARG A 41 -12.43 -7.29 -10.40
C ARG A 41 -11.44 -6.94 -11.51
N LEU A 42 -10.30 -6.39 -11.11
CA LEU A 42 -9.20 -6.05 -11.99
C LEU A 42 -8.12 -7.11 -11.85
N THR A 43 -7.56 -7.56 -12.97
CA THR A 43 -6.37 -8.42 -13.00
C THR A 43 -5.24 -7.65 -13.65
N ILE A 44 -4.09 -7.66 -13.03
CA ILE A 44 -2.88 -7.03 -13.53
C ILE A 44 -1.82 -8.13 -13.62
N ASP A 45 -1.46 -8.47 -14.86
CA ASP A 45 -0.40 -9.42 -15.16
C ASP A 45 0.95 -8.68 -15.14
N MET A 46 1.93 -9.27 -14.49
CA MET A 46 3.28 -8.72 -14.35
C MET A 46 4.31 -9.76 -14.76
N GLU A 47 5.58 -9.38 -14.78
CA GLU A 47 6.67 -10.28 -15.14
C GLU A 47 6.71 -11.50 -14.22
N HIS A 48 7.42 -12.53 -14.65
CA HIS A 48 7.57 -13.80 -13.89
C HIS A 48 6.24 -14.46 -13.52
N GLN A 49 5.21 -14.29 -14.35
CA GLN A 49 3.85 -14.83 -14.13
C GLN A 49 3.20 -14.31 -12.82
N MET A 50 3.73 -13.23 -12.26
CA MET A 50 3.09 -12.57 -11.12
C MET A 50 1.77 -11.94 -11.55
N LYS A 51 0.77 -12.02 -10.68
CA LYS A 51 -0.54 -11.39 -10.89
C LYS A 51 -1.01 -10.69 -9.65
N SER A 52 -1.65 -9.55 -9.84
CA SER A 52 -2.39 -8.88 -8.78
C SER A 52 -3.87 -8.86 -9.09
N ILE A 53 -4.68 -9.32 -8.15
CA ILE A 53 -6.14 -9.30 -8.21
C ILE A 53 -6.63 -8.20 -7.27
N ILE A 54 -7.36 -7.25 -7.83
CA ILE A 54 -7.81 -6.04 -7.15
C ILE A 54 -9.33 -5.97 -7.23
N TYR A 55 -9.98 -5.59 -6.13
CA TYR A 55 -11.41 -5.35 -6.12
C TYR A 55 -11.68 -3.85 -6.01
N PHE A 56 -12.43 -3.34 -6.98
CA PHE A 56 -12.96 -1.97 -6.96
C PHE A 56 -14.42 -2.00 -6.55
N PHE A 57 -14.73 -1.43 -5.40
CA PHE A 57 -16.07 -1.32 -4.84
C PHE A 57 -16.66 0.04 -5.19
N GLU A 58 -17.67 0.07 -6.05
CA GLU A 58 -18.37 1.28 -6.44
C GLU A 58 -19.60 1.48 -5.53
N PRO A 59 -19.76 2.64 -4.86
CA PRO A 59 -20.96 2.95 -4.11
C PRO A 59 -22.12 3.36 -5.03
N ASN A 60 -23.37 3.23 -4.55
CA ASN A 60 -24.52 3.76 -5.26
C ASN A 60 -24.46 5.29 -5.38
N GLU A 61 -24.05 5.96 -4.31
CA GLU A 61 -23.90 7.42 -4.27
C GLU A 61 -22.42 7.76 -4.10
N LYS A 62 -21.79 8.32 -5.14
CA LYS A 62 -20.37 8.69 -5.16
C LYS A 62 -20.16 10.11 -4.65
N ASN A 63 -19.09 10.31 -3.88
CA ASN A 63 -18.65 11.64 -3.41
C ASN A 63 -17.41 12.17 -4.16
N GLY A 64 -17.02 11.55 -5.29
CA GLY A 64 -15.84 11.93 -6.10
C GLY A 64 -14.50 11.50 -5.50
N LYS A 65 -14.48 10.70 -4.44
CA LYS A 65 -13.25 10.33 -3.74
C LYS A 65 -13.01 8.83 -3.81
N LEU A 66 -11.73 8.46 -3.86
CA LEU A 66 -11.25 7.08 -3.81
C LEU A 66 -10.44 6.84 -2.54
N VAL A 67 -10.71 5.75 -1.87
CA VAL A 67 -9.84 5.18 -0.85
C VAL A 67 -9.23 3.90 -1.41
N ILE A 68 -7.91 3.85 -1.51
CA ILE A 68 -7.17 2.62 -1.71
C ILE A 68 -6.94 2.02 -0.31
N TYR A 69 -7.51 0.85 -0.07
CA TYR A 69 -7.23 0.06 1.12
C TYR A 69 -6.22 -1.03 0.77
N HIS A 70 -5.02 -0.94 1.36
CA HIS A 70 -3.95 -1.90 1.16
C HIS A 70 -3.82 -2.80 2.40
N GLU A 71 -4.12 -4.08 2.23
CA GLU A 71 -3.96 -5.08 3.29
C GLU A 71 -2.48 -5.41 3.46
N GLY A 72 -2.09 -5.79 4.69
CA GLY A 72 -0.76 -6.26 4.99
C GLY A 72 -0.60 -7.77 4.79
N HIS A 73 0.34 -8.37 5.56
CA HIS A 73 0.61 -9.81 5.52
C HIS A 73 -0.54 -10.66 6.06
N GLY A 74 -1.59 -10.05 6.60
CA GLY A 74 -2.78 -10.73 7.07
C GLY A 74 -3.59 -11.47 6.01
N GLY A 75 -3.28 -11.26 4.75
CA GLY A 75 -3.90 -11.93 3.61
C GLY A 75 -4.93 -11.05 2.90
N ASP A 76 -6.20 -11.39 2.96
CA ASP A 76 -7.23 -10.69 2.22
C ASP A 76 -7.93 -9.60 3.07
N TRP A 77 -8.48 -8.61 2.37
CA TRP A 77 -9.20 -7.48 2.99
C TRP A 77 -10.57 -7.84 3.56
N ILE A 78 -11.00 -9.11 3.51
CA ILE A 78 -12.23 -9.55 4.18
C ILE A 78 -12.12 -9.41 5.70
N ARG A 79 -10.91 -9.51 6.23
CA ARG A 79 -10.63 -9.34 7.67
C ARG A 79 -10.93 -7.92 8.13
N GLU A 80 -10.72 -6.95 7.24
CA GLU A 80 -10.96 -5.52 7.47
C GLU A 80 -12.17 -5.00 6.65
N ILE A 81 -13.16 -5.86 6.43
CA ILE A 81 -14.42 -5.50 5.72
C ILE A 81 -15.11 -4.28 6.34
N ASP A 82 -14.88 -4.03 7.62
CA ASP A 82 -15.42 -2.87 8.31
C ASP A 82 -14.81 -1.56 7.80
N THR A 83 -13.55 -1.57 7.36
CA THR A 83 -12.89 -0.44 6.70
C THR A 83 -13.57 -0.15 5.36
N ILE A 84 -13.78 -1.18 4.54
CA ILE A 84 -14.49 -1.04 3.25
C ILE A 84 -15.92 -0.52 3.50
N ARG A 85 -16.64 -1.12 4.44
CA ARG A 85 -18.01 -0.71 4.82
C ARG A 85 -18.06 0.74 5.25
N HIS A 86 -17.10 1.18 6.05
CA HIS A 86 -17.04 2.56 6.55
C HIS A 86 -16.94 3.58 5.41
N PHE A 87 -16.04 3.36 4.47
CA PHE A 87 -15.82 4.30 3.36
C PHE A 87 -16.94 4.24 2.32
N LEU A 88 -17.44 3.05 1.96
CA LEU A 88 -18.62 2.91 1.10
C LEU A 88 -19.83 3.63 1.69
N GLY A 89 -20.04 3.50 3.01
CA GLY A 89 -21.14 4.18 3.71
C GLY A 89 -21.06 5.71 3.65
N LYS A 90 -19.88 6.25 3.39
CA LYS A 90 -19.63 7.69 3.19
C LYS A 90 -19.57 8.10 1.72
N GLY A 91 -19.88 7.21 0.78
CA GLY A 91 -19.89 7.48 -0.65
C GLY A 91 -18.51 7.45 -1.33
N TYR A 92 -17.48 6.95 -0.66
CA TYR A 92 -16.19 6.76 -1.31
C TYR A 92 -16.21 5.51 -2.22
N CYS A 93 -15.59 5.61 -3.38
CA CYS A 93 -15.12 4.41 -4.06
C CYS A 93 -14.01 3.78 -3.21
N VAL A 94 -13.94 2.45 -3.19
CA VAL A 94 -12.88 1.74 -2.44
C VAL A 94 -12.17 0.76 -3.35
N LEU A 95 -10.83 0.77 -3.32
CA LEU A 95 -9.99 -0.16 -4.03
C LEU A 95 -9.29 -1.06 -3.01
N GLY A 96 -9.59 -2.35 -2.99
CA GLY A 96 -8.96 -3.33 -2.12
C GLY A 96 -7.76 -3.99 -2.83
N ILE A 97 -6.58 -3.87 -2.25
CA ILE A 97 -5.32 -4.43 -2.77
C ILE A 97 -4.66 -5.25 -1.68
N ALA A 98 -4.10 -6.41 -2.07
CA ALA A 98 -3.25 -7.23 -1.23
C ALA A 98 -1.79 -7.15 -1.68
N MET A 99 -0.88 -7.51 -0.79
CA MET A 99 0.54 -7.64 -1.10
C MET A 99 0.78 -8.75 -2.13
N PRO A 100 1.91 -8.74 -2.85
CA PRO A 100 2.28 -9.83 -3.76
C PRO A 100 2.18 -11.20 -3.09
N LEU A 101 1.85 -12.25 -3.84
CA LEU A 101 1.76 -13.64 -3.37
C LEU A 101 0.71 -13.92 -2.29
N LEU A 102 -0.06 -12.91 -1.86
CA LEU A 102 -1.05 -13.04 -0.79
C LEU A 102 -2.48 -12.88 -1.29
N ALA A 103 -3.44 -13.33 -0.48
CA ALA A 103 -4.88 -13.24 -0.70
C ALA A 103 -5.34 -13.91 -2.01
N PHE A 104 -5.84 -13.12 -2.95
CA PHE A 104 -6.34 -13.59 -4.25
C PHE A 104 -5.24 -13.61 -5.32
N ASN A 105 -4.03 -13.15 -5.00
CA ASN A 105 -2.91 -13.15 -5.91
C ASN A 105 -2.41 -14.58 -6.11
N GLU A 106 -2.11 -14.93 -7.36
CA GLU A 106 -1.61 -16.25 -7.70
C GLU A 106 -0.14 -16.43 -7.28
N ASN A 107 0.19 -17.64 -6.85
CA ASN A 107 1.56 -18.03 -6.49
C ASN A 107 2.22 -18.74 -7.69
N PRO A 108 3.05 -18.06 -8.47
CA PRO A 108 3.65 -18.62 -9.68
C PRO A 108 4.67 -19.71 -9.37
N VAL A 109 4.83 -20.63 -10.31
CA VAL A 109 5.93 -21.62 -10.31
C VAL A 109 6.97 -21.16 -11.33
N ILE A 110 8.12 -20.76 -10.86
CA ILE A 110 9.23 -20.28 -11.71
C ILE A 110 10.26 -21.39 -11.88
N ASP A 111 10.72 -21.58 -13.11
CA ASP A 111 11.78 -22.52 -13.43
C ASP A 111 13.13 -21.77 -13.46
N PHE A 112 13.90 -21.92 -12.39
CA PHE A 112 15.21 -21.29 -12.23
C PHE A 112 16.28 -22.21 -12.78
N PRO A 113 17.20 -21.73 -13.64
CA PRO A 113 18.28 -22.55 -14.19
C PRO A 113 19.13 -23.26 -13.12
N GLU A 114 19.37 -22.58 -11.99
CA GLU A 114 20.24 -23.06 -10.92
C GLU A 114 19.52 -23.97 -9.92
N PHE A 115 18.19 -23.77 -9.75
CA PHE A 115 17.44 -24.39 -8.64
C PHE A 115 16.28 -25.27 -9.13
N GLY A 116 15.94 -25.24 -10.43
CA GLY A 116 14.74 -25.89 -10.95
C GLY A 116 13.46 -25.15 -10.56
N LYS A 117 12.34 -25.87 -10.53
CA LYS A 117 11.00 -25.28 -10.31
C LYS A 117 10.75 -24.94 -8.85
N ILE A 118 10.52 -23.67 -8.56
CA ILE A 118 10.18 -23.16 -7.24
C ILE A 118 8.83 -22.46 -7.32
N LYS A 119 7.89 -22.84 -6.44
CA LYS A 119 6.66 -22.10 -6.23
C LYS A 119 6.97 -20.93 -5.28
N LEU A 120 6.64 -19.71 -5.68
CA LEU A 120 6.80 -18.54 -4.84
C LEU A 120 5.60 -18.43 -3.88
N GLU A 121 5.85 -18.49 -2.57
CA GLU A 121 4.82 -18.44 -1.52
C GLU A 121 5.12 -17.41 -0.42
N PHE A 122 6.36 -16.93 -0.35
CA PHE A 122 6.82 -16.00 0.67
C PHE A 122 7.57 -14.83 0.05
N HIS A 123 7.42 -13.64 0.61
CA HIS A 123 8.08 -12.43 0.10
C HIS A 123 9.60 -12.57 -0.01
N ASN A 124 10.24 -13.23 0.95
CA ASN A 124 11.69 -13.43 0.91
C ASN A 124 12.17 -14.25 -0.30
N GLN A 125 11.29 -15.05 -0.94
CA GLN A 125 11.65 -15.73 -2.18
C GLN A 125 11.76 -14.80 -3.38
N LEU A 126 11.23 -13.58 -3.29
CA LEU A 126 11.35 -12.57 -4.33
C LEU A 126 12.81 -12.19 -4.60
N HIS A 127 13.73 -12.38 -3.62
CA HIS A 127 15.16 -12.26 -3.85
C HIS A 127 15.69 -13.13 -5.00
N LEU A 128 15.05 -14.26 -5.27
CA LEU A 128 15.44 -15.16 -6.37
C LEU A 128 15.19 -14.55 -7.76
N LEU A 129 14.35 -13.52 -7.83
CA LEU A 129 14.04 -12.80 -9.07
C LEU A 129 14.88 -11.53 -9.25
N GLU A 130 15.64 -11.13 -8.24
CA GLU A 130 16.44 -9.90 -8.27
C GLU A 130 17.57 -10.03 -9.29
N THR A 131 17.71 -9.04 -10.17
CA THR A 131 18.84 -8.92 -11.12
C THR A 131 19.22 -7.45 -11.25
N ASP A 132 20.30 -7.16 -11.96
CA ASP A 132 20.73 -5.77 -12.23
C ASP A 132 19.68 -4.97 -13.05
N GLU A 133 18.79 -5.66 -13.79
CA GLU A 133 17.80 -5.06 -14.67
C GLU A 133 16.37 -5.22 -14.18
N PHE A 134 16.14 -6.03 -13.15
CA PHE A 134 14.80 -6.34 -12.66
C PHE A 134 14.74 -6.37 -11.13
N HIS A 135 13.82 -5.57 -10.57
CA HIS A 135 13.64 -5.40 -9.14
C HIS A 135 12.22 -5.78 -8.70
N PRO A 136 12.05 -6.90 -7.97
CA PRO A 136 10.72 -7.40 -7.55
C PRO A 136 9.93 -6.45 -6.66
N LEU A 137 10.55 -5.43 -6.06
CA LEU A 137 9.83 -4.38 -5.33
C LEU A 137 8.74 -3.71 -6.16
N LYS A 138 8.88 -3.68 -7.50
CA LYS A 138 7.82 -3.15 -8.37
C LYS A 138 6.48 -3.86 -8.20
N PHE A 139 6.45 -5.15 -7.83
CA PHE A 139 5.22 -5.91 -7.64
C PHE A 139 4.32 -5.37 -6.53
N TYR A 140 4.88 -4.62 -5.59
CA TYR A 140 4.13 -3.95 -4.53
C TYR A 140 3.45 -2.65 -5.00
N PHE A 141 3.97 -2.01 -6.06
CA PHE A 141 3.59 -0.65 -6.45
C PHE A 141 2.90 -0.60 -7.81
N GLU A 142 3.30 -1.43 -8.76
CA GLU A 142 2.76 -1.44 -10.11
C GLU A 142 1.24 -1.70 -10.14
N PRO A 143 0.68 -2.62 -9.33
CA PRO A 143 -0.76 -2.83 -9.29
C PRO A 143 -1.55 -1.58 -8.92
N ILE A 144 -1.01 -0.75 -8.01
CA ILE A 144 -1.64 0.51 -7.62
C ILE A 144 -1.61 1.49 -8.80
N ALA A 145 -0.45 1.66 -9.44
CA ALA A 145 -0.28 2.59 -10.57
C ALA A 145 -1.24 2.27 -11.72
N VAL A 146 -1.30 0.99 -12.10
CA VAL A 146 -2.12 0.49 -13.22
C VAL A 146 -3.61 0.58 -12.89
N ALA A 147 -4.02 0.22 -11.67
CA ALA A 147 -5.41 0.36 -11.26
C ALA A 147 -5.87 1.83 -11.25
N LEU A 148 -5.02 2.75 -10.79
CA LEU A 148 -5.31 4.19 -10.77
C LEU A 148 -5.46 4.77 -12.17
N ASN A 149 -4.69 4.30 -13.17
CA ASN A 149 -4.84 4.73 -14.55
C ASN A 149 -6.27 4.51 -15.06
N TYR A 150 -6.84 3.35 -14.75
CA TYR A 150 -8.21 3.01 -15.14
C TYR A 150 -9.25 3.75 -14.31
N ILE A 151 -9.10 3.73 -12.98
CA ILE A 151 -10.17 4.17 -12.07
C ILE A 151 -10.35 5.69 -12.10
N ILE A 152 -9.27 6.47 -12.17
CA ILE A 152 -9.37 7.94 -12.13
C ILE A 152 -10.18 8.44 -13.32
N ASP A 153 -9.87 7.95 -14.52
CA ASP A 153 -10.53 8.41 -15.74
C ASP A 153 -11.98 7.89 -15.84
N GLU A 154 -12.18 6.58 -15.59
CA GLU A 154 -13.49 5.94 -15.77
C GLU A 154 -14.52 6.39 -14.74
N PHE A 155 -14.09 6.70 -13.50
CA PHE A 155 -15.02 6.99 -12.40
C PHE A 155 -15.02 8.44 -11.94
N ASN A 156 -14.31 9.35 -12.63
CA ASN A 156 -14.21 10.77 -12.31
C ASN A 156 -13.76 11.01 -10.87
N ILE A 157 -12.63 10.42 -10.47
CA ILE A 157 -12.08 10.56 -9.13
C ILE A 157 -11.33 11.90 -9.01
N GLU A 158 -11.78 12.74 -8.10
CA GLU A 158 -11.18 14.07 -7.82
C GLU A 158 -10.05 14.00 -6.78
N ARG A 159 -10.10 13.01 -5.89
CA ARG A 159 -9.11 12.87 -4.81
C ARG A 159 -8.93 11.42 -4.39
N THR A 160 -7.68 11.02 -4.25
CA THR A 160 -7.29 9.67 -3.86
C THR A 160 -6.58 9.66 -2.51
N TYR A 161 -6.97 8.72 -1.67
CA TYR A 161 -6.37 8.43 -0.37
C TYR A 161 -5.82 7.01 -0.37
N LEU A 162 -4.70 6.79 0.30
CA LEU A 162 -4.13 5.46 0.50
C LEU A 162 -4.10 5.14 1.99
N ILE A 163 -4.73 4.05 2.37
CA ILE A 163 -4.78 3.56 3.76
C ILE A 163 -4.22 2.15 3.77
N GLY A 164 -3.24 1.89 4.60
CA GLY A 164 -2.66 0.56 4.70
C GLY A 164 -2.45 0.12 6.13
N LEU A 165 -2.61 -1.18 6.34
CA LEU A 165 -2.32 -1.86 7.61
C LEU A 165 -1.06 -2.70 7.46
N SER A 166 -0.15 -2.67 8.45
CA SER A 166 1.03 -3.55 8.47
C SER A 166 1.90 -3.37 7.21
N GLY A 167 2.17 -4.41 6.44
CA GLY A 167 2.85 -4.30 5.14
C GLY A 167 2.16 -3.34 4.17
N GLY A 168 0.82 -3.25 4.18
CA GLY A 168 0.08 -2.21 3.45
C GLY A 168 0.35 -0.81 3.99
N GLY A 169 0.59 -0.68 5.30
CA GLY A 169 1.04 0.56 5.92
C GLY A 169 2.45 0.96 5.46
N TRP A 170 3.35 -0.01 5.28
CA TRP A 170 4.64 0.22 4.65
C TRP A 170 4.48 0.74 3.20
N THR A 171 3.64 0.10 2.40
CA THR A 171 3.30 0.57 1.04
C THR A 171 2.78 2.01 1.06
N THR A 172 1.97 2.36 2.08
CA THR A 172 1.41 3.71 2.26
C THR A 172 2.48 4.76 2.59
N ILE A 173 3.60 4.36 3.17
CA ILE A 173 4.73 5.26 3.41
C ILE A 173 5.48 5.54 2.10
N ILE A 174 5.65 4.55 1.24
CA ILE A 174 6.53 4.64 0.07
C ILE A 174 5.79 5.07 -1.19
N TYR A 175 4.65 4.47 -1.50
CA TYR A 175 3.98 4.70 -2.77
C TYR A 175 3.61 6.18 -3.03
N PRO A 176 3.14 6.99 -2.05
CA PRO A 176 2.89 8.40 -2.30
C PRO A 176 4.13 9.22 -2.69
N ALA A 177 5.35 8.74 -2.38
CA ALA A 177 6.59 9.37 -2.84
C ALA A 177 6.84 9.14 -4.35
N LEU A 178 6.25 8.08 -4.91
CA LEU A 178 6.36 7.71 -6.32
C LEU A 178 5.23 8.33 -7.16
N ASP A 179 4.05 8.56 -6.56
CA ASP A 179 2.82 8.90 -7.27
C ASP A 179 2.08 10.07 -6.60
N GLU A 180 2.13 11.22 -7.24
CA GLU A 180 1.49 12.44 -6.74
C GLU A 180 -0.05 12.41 -6.79
N ARG A 181 -0.66 11.42 -7.47
CA ARG A 181 -2.11 11.22 -7.47
C ARG A 181 -2.64 10.86 -6.07
N ILE A 182 -1.77 10.34 -5.19
CA ILE A 182 -2.13 10.10 -3.79
C ILE A 182 -2.03 11.41 -3.01
N SER A 183 -3.17 11.93 -2.56
CA SER A 183 -3.23 13.16 -1.78
C SER A 183 -2.87 12.97 -0.31
N HIS A 184 -3.39 11.90 0.32
CA HIS A 184 -3.09 11.57 1.71
C HIS A 184 -2.78 10.09 1.87
N GLY A 185 -1.73 9.78 2.64
CA GLY A 185 -1.39 8.46 3.10
C GLY A 185 -1.72 8.28 4.59
N TYR A 186 -2.31 7.15 4.96
CA TYR A 186 -2.58 6.75 6.33
C TYR A 186 -1.97 5.39 6.59
N SER A 187 -0.79 5.36 7.20
CA SER A 187 -0.04 4.16 7.52
C SER A 187 -0.36 3.70 8.93
N ILE A 188 -0.99 2.55 9.06
CA ILE A 188 -1.36 1.96 10.35
C ILE A 188 -0.44 0.77 10.62
N ALA A 189 0.30 0.82 11.74
CA ALA A 189 1.30 -0.19 12.13
C ALA A 189 2.21 -0.57 10.94
N GLY A 190 2.64 0.43 10.14
CA GLY A 190 3.29 0.21 8.86
C GLY A 190 4.78 -0.02 8.94
N ALA A 191 5.53 0.94 9.42
CA ALA A 191 6.98 0.80 9.61
C ALA A 191 7.60 1.95 10.40
N ASN A 192 8.60 1.63 11.20
CA ASN A 192 9.62 2.54 11.69
C ASN A 192 10.89 2.42 10.80
N PRO A 193 11.78 3.43 10.80
CA PRO A 193 13.13 3.27 10.24
C PRO A 193 13.83 2.02 10.81
N ILE A 194 14.65 1.35 10.01
CA ILE A 194 15.29 0.08 10.38
C ILE A 194 16.02 0.16 11.72
N PHE A 195 16.75 1.26 11.97
CA PHE A 195 17.53 1.45 13.20
C PHE A 195 16.67 1.58 14.47
N LEU A 196 15.36 1.76 14.34
CA LEU A 196 14.39 1.81 15.45
C LEU A 196 13.57 0.52 15.60
N ARG A 197 13.84 -0.50 14.79
CA ARG A 197 13.15 -1.78 14.88
C ARG A 197 13.85 -2.64 15.90
N LEU A 198 13.20 -2.84 17.02
CA LEU A 198 13.78 -3.53 18.19
C LEU A 198 13.48 -5.04 18.18
N ASP A 199 12.47 -5.45 17.44
CA ASP A 199 12.05 -6.84 17.31
C ASP A 199 12.50 -7.40 15.96
N GLU A 200 13.03 -8.61 15.96
CA GLU A 200 13.47 -9.31 14.76
C GLU A 200 12.32 -9.49 13.76
N THR A 201 11.10 -9.67 14.23
CA THR A 201 9.90 -9.81 13.38
C THR A 201 9.57 -8.55 12.60
N ASP A 202 10.13 -7.40 12.98
CA ASP A 202 9.84 -6.12 12.35
C ASP A 202 10.65 -5.85 11.07
N TYR A 203 11.62 -6.69 10.66
CA TYR A 203 12.50 -6.40 9.50
C TYR A 203 12.92 -7.57 8.63
N PHE A 204 12.29 -8.75 8.74
CA PHE A 204 12.71 -9.91 7.95
C PHE A 204 12.07 -10.04 6.56
N ASP A 205 11.06 -9.24 6.23
CA ASP A 205 10.43 -9.31 4.92
C ASP A 205 11.27 -8.61 3.84
N TYR A 206 11.26 -9.18 2.63
CA TYR A 206 12.03 -8.72 1.48
C TYR A 206 11.91 -7.20 1.26
N GLU A 207 10.70 -6.68 1.25
CA GLU A 207 10.42 -5.27 0.94
C GLU A 207 11.03 -4.28 1.92
N HIS A 208 11.32 -4.72 3.15
CA HIS A 208 11.87 -3.84 4.17
C HIS A 208 13.38 -3.64 4.09
N THR A 209 14.10 -4.53 3.39
CA THR A 209 15.56 -4.65 3.52
C THR A 209 16.32 -4.69 2.21
N VAL A 210 15.74 -4.21 1.10
CA VAL A 210 16.44 -4.12 -0.20
C VAL A 210 17.45 -2.96 -0.17
N PRO A 211 18.77 -3.24 -0.01
CA PRO A 211 19.75 -2.18 0.27
C PRO A 211 19.86 -1.16 -0.85
N GLU A 212 19.76 -1.60 -2.10
CA GLU A 212 19.89 -0.76 -3.29
C GLU A 212 18.78 0.27 -3.33
N PHE A 213 17.55 -0.13 -3.03
CA PHE A 213 16.39 0.74 -2.99
C PHE A 213 16.50 1.79 -1.87
N TYR A 214 16.88 1.34 -0.66
CA TYR A 214 16.99 2.22 0.50
C TYR A 214 18.26 3.09 0.51
N ARG A 215 19.21 2.88 -0.41
CA ARG A 215 20.28 3.85 -0.69
C ARG A 215 19.83 5.03 -1.54
N ILE A 216 18.80 4.86 -2.38
CA ILE A 216 18.22 5.97 -3.16
C ILE A 216 17.44 6.89 -2.24
N ALA A 217 16.65 6.34 -1.33
CA ALA A 217 15.93 7.09 -0.31
C ALA A 217 15.70 6.22 0.94
N ASN A 218 16.04 6.71 2.10
CA ASN A 218 15.79 6.04 3.37
C ASN A 218 14.36 6.30 3.87
N TYR A 219 13.97 5.66 4.99
CA TYR A 219 12.62 5.79 5.55
C TYR A 219 12.22 7.23 5.89
N GLU A 220 13.14 8.02 6.43
CA GLU A 220 12.85 9.42 6.80
C GLU A 220 12.66 10.29 5.55
N GLU A 221 13.42 10.02 4.51
CA GLU A 221 13.24 10.66 3.20
C GLU A 221 11.90 10.27 2.57
N PHE A 222 11.48 9.02 2.68
CA PHE A 222 10.14 8.59 2.26
C PHE A 222 9.04 9.31 3.03
N TYR A 223 9.17 9.51 4.34
CA TYR A 223 8.19 10.28 5.12
C TYR A 223 8.07 11.72 4.62
N VAL A 224 9.19 12.36 4.30
CA VAL A 224 9.19 13.70 3.72
C VAL A 224 8.56 13.70 2.33
N MET A 225 9.00 12.85 1.41
CA MET A 225 8.53 12.82 0.03
C MET A 225 7.03 12.49 -0.06
N SER A 226 6.56 11.53 0.71
CA SER A 226 5.14 11.13 0.74
C SER A 226 4.22 12.19 1.35
N SER A 227 4.79 13.07 2.20
CA SER A 227 4.09 14.21 2.77
C SER A 227 4.17 15.46 1.89
N PHE A 228 5.22 15.59 1.07
CA PHE A 228 5.56 16.82 0.36
C PHE A 228 4.58 17.15 -0.76
N GLY A 229 4.09 18.37 -0.79
CA GLY A 229 3.20 18.90 -1.81
C GLY A 229 2.04 19.71 -1.24
N GLU A 230 1.39 20.52 -2.09
CA GLU A 230 0.21 21.27 -1.66
C GLU A 230 -0.93 20.33 -1.32
N LYS A 231 -1.47 20.46 -0.10
CA LYS A 231 -2.56 19.62 0.42
C LYS A 231 -2.22 18.13 0.46
N ARG A 232 -0.92 17.78 0.47
CA ARG A 232 -0.48 16.40 0.68
C ARG A 232 -0.16 16.15 2.15
N LYS A 233 -0.43 14.91 2.57
CA LYS A 233 -0.30 14.54 3.98
C LYS A 233 0.07 13.06 4.10
N LEU A 234 1.02 12.77 5.00
CA LEU A 234 1.25 11.42 5.51
C LEU A 234 0.93 11.39 7.00
N VAL A 235 0.12 10.43 7.39
CA VAL A 235 -0.22 10.13 8.81
C VAL A 235 0.26 8.75 9.14
N GLN A 236 1.03 8.59 10.21
CA GLN A 236 1.33 7.29 10.79
C GLN A 236 0.50 7.09 12.07
N ILE A 237 -0.08 5.91 12.23
CA ILE A 237 -0.83 5.52 13.41
C ILE A 237 -0.20 4.26 13.98
N PHE A 238 0.30 4.33 15.18
CA PHE A 238 0.87 3.22 15.92
C PHE A 238 -0.12 2.76 16.98
N ASN A 239 -0.48 1.48 16.98
CA ASN A 239 -1.40 0.91 17.94
C ASN A 239 -0.64 0.51 19.20
N LYS A 240 -0.88 1.16 20.32
CA LYS A 240 -0.19 0.92 21.61
C LYS A 240 -0.26 -0.54 22.05
N TRP A 241 -1.36 -1.19 21.78
CA TRP A 241 -1.64 -2.56 22.17
C TRP A 241 -1.68 -3.50 20.99
N ASP A 242 -0.87 -3.19 19.95
CA ASP A 242 -0.71 -4.07 18.82
C ASP A 242 -0.10 -5.41 19.27
N THR A 243 -0.68 -6.51 18.78
CA THR A 243 -0.24 -7.87 19.14
C THR A 243 0.75 -8.44 18.14
N CYS A 244 1.11 -7.66 17.10
CA CYS A 244 2.03 -8.05 16.04
C CYS A 244 3.26 -7.14 16.04
N CYS A 245 3.08 -5.90 15.62
CA CYS A 245 4.18 -5.12 15.08
C CYS A 245 4.08 -3.64 15.48
N PHE A 246 5.24 -2.99 15.69
CA PHE A 246 5.36 -1.54 15.87
C PHE A 246 4.48 -0.95 17.00
N SER A 247 4.32 -1.67 18.10
CA SER A 247 3.49 -1.25 19.25
C SER A 247 4.18 -0.22 20.18
N ASN A 248 4.98 0.68 19.61
CA ASN A 248 5.79 1.64 20.36
C ASN A 248 5.60 3.07 19.86
N ASP A 249 6.12 4.04 20.62
CA ASP A 249 6.06 5.46 20.30
C ASP A 249 7.41 6.03 19.81
N LEU A 250 8.24 5.20 19.20
CA LEU A 250 9.58 5.56 18.70
C LEU A 250 9.52 6.60 17.56
N TYR A 251 8.36 6.84 16.95
CA TYR A 251 8.18 7.94 16.01
C TYR A 251 8.59 9.31 16.60
N LYS A 252 8.58 9.46 17.92
CA LYS A 252 9.02 10.68 18.60
C LYS A 252 10.49 11.02 18.34
N ILE A 253 11.28 10.04 17.93
CA ILE A 253 12.72 10.23 17.65
C ILE A 253 12.91 11.01 16.34
N TYR A 254 12.10 10.76 15.32
CA TYR A 254 12.26 11.38 13.99
C TYR A 254 11.19 12.43 13.65
N GLU A 255 10.07 12.46 14.34
CA GLU A 255 8.93 13.32 13.98
C GLU A 255 9.29 14.80 13.86
N ALA A 256 10.08 15.33 14.81
CA ALA A 256 10.46 16.73 14.86
C ALA A 256 11.31 17.11 13.62
N ASP A 257 12.23 16.26 13.22
CA ASP A 257 13.12 16.50 12.09
C ASP A 257 12.35 16.44 10.76
N ILE A 258 11.43 15.50 10.60
CA ILE A 258 10.54 15.42 9.42
C ILE A 258 9.69 16.69 9.31
N LYS A 259 9.03 17.11 10.39
CA LYS A 259 8.22 18.35 10.43
C LYS A 259 9.05 19.60 10.14
N LYS A 260 10.25 19.70 10.70
CA LYS A 260 11.20 20.79 10.42
C LYS A 260 11.59 20.82 8.95
N LYS A 261 11.89 19.67 8.34
CA LYS A 261 12.22 19.57 6.91
C LYS A 261 11.05 20.03 6.04
N LEU A 262 9.84 19.56 6.29
CA LEU A 262 8.64 19.98 5.55
C LEU A 262 8.37 21.48 5.70
N THR A 263 8.55 22.04 6.91
CA THR A 263 8.45 23.49 7.15
C THR A 263 9.46 24.26 6.30
N SER A 264 10.70 23.78 6.19
CA SER A 264 11.72 24.40 5.34
C SER A 264 11.41 24.34 3.84
N LEU A 265 10.66 23.33 3.42
CA LEU A 265 10.17 23.14 2.04
C LEU A 265 8.86 23.90 1.76
N GLY A 266 8.22 24.45 2.79
CA GLY A 266 7.04 25.31 2.70
C GLY A 266 5.73 24.60 2.37
N LYS A 267 5.69 23.26 2.25
CA LYS A 267 4.47 22.50 1.89
C LYS A 267 4.54 21.05 2.35
N GLY A 268 3.33 20.50 2.62
CA GLY A 268 3.18 19.13 3.07
C GLY A 268 2.92 19.03 4.57
N THR A 269 2.34 17.92 5.00
CA THR A 269 1.99 17.67 6.41
C THR A 269 2.39 16.25 6.80
N PHE A 270 3.08 16.13 7.93
CA PHE A 270 3.41 14.85 8.54
C PHE A 270 2.88 14.80 9.97
N GLU A 271 2.14 13.76 10.30
CA GLU A 271 1.56 13.57 11.62
C GLU A 271 1.75 12.14 12.12
N ASN A 272 1.92 11.98 13.42
CA ASN A 272 1.95 10.68 14.08
C ASN A 272 0.91 10.64 15.19
N TYR A 273 0.27 9.48 15.34
CA TYR A 273 -0.68 9.20 16.40
C TYR A 273 -0.33 7.90 17.09
N PHE A 274 -0.49 7.87 18.41
CA PHE A 274 -0.35 6.68 19.22
C PHE A 274 -1.72 6.29 19.74
N ASP A 275 -2.35 5.32 19.08
CA ASP A 275 -3.70 4.89 19.39
C ASP A 275 -3.69 3.88 20.55
N ASP A 276 -4.29 4.25 21.68
CA ASP A 276 -4.48 3.40 22.84
C ASP A 276 -5.93 2.91 23.03
N THR A 277 -6.78 3.18 22.03
CA THR A 277 -8.23 2.91 22.12
C THR A 277 -8.59 1.46 21.76
N TYR A 278 -7.65 0.70 21.18
CA TYR A 278 -7.89 -0.64 20.69
C TYR A 278 -6.74 -1.61 21.03
N ARG A 279 -7.08 -2.88 21.23
CA ARG A 279 -6.11 -3.97 21.40
C ARG A 279 -6.14 -4.89 20.19
N GLY A 280 -4.98 -5.08 19.55
CA GLY A 280 -4.80 -5.98 18.44
C GLY A 280 -4.29 -5.30 17.16
N HIS A 281 -3.98 -6.11 16.17
CA HIS A 281 -3.39 -5.69 14.91
C HIS A 281 -4.49 -5.44 13.86
N LYS A 282 -5.07 -4.23 13.84
CA LYS A 282 -6.06 -3.81 12.84
C LYS A 282 -6.28 -2.30 12.85
N ILE A 283 -7.04 -1.81 11.87
CA ILE A 283 -7.50 -0.42 11.81
C ILE A 283 -8.60 -0.21 12.86
N SER A 284 -8.33 0.62 13.84
CA SER A 284 -9.26 0.94 14.91
C SER A 284 -10.35 1.94 14.45
N LYS A 285 -11.39 2.11 15.28
CA LYS A 285 -12.37 3.20 15.05
C LYS A 285 -11.75 4.60 15.15
N PHE A 286 -10.64 4.75 15.87
CA PHE A 286 -9.86 5.98 15.88
C PHE A 286 -9.18 6.21 14.55
N GLY A 287 -8.51 5.19 13.99
CA GLY A 287 -7.85 5.27 12.68
C GLY A 287 -8.81 5.48 11.49
N LEU A 288 -10.11 5.20 11.66
CA LEU A 288 -11.15 5.46 10.63
C LEU A 288 -11.74 6.87 10.68
N LYS A 289 -11.39 7.71 11.66
CA LYS A 289 -11.86 9.10 11.80
C LYS A 289 -10.95 10.10 11.12
#